data_0207bb7690856285878df8c2e7de902f
#
_entry.id   0207bb7690856285878df8c2e7de902f
#
_cell.length_a   1.000
_cell.length_b   1.000
_cell.length_c   1.000
_cell.angle_alpha   90.00
_cell.angle_beta   90.00
_cell.angle_gamma   90.00
#
_symmetry.space_group_name_H-M   'P 1'
#
loop_
_entity.id
_entity.type
_entity.pdbx_description
1 polymer ?
#
loop_
_entity_poly.entity_id
_entity_poly.type
_entity_poly.pdbx_seq_one_letter_code
_entity_poly.pdbx_strand_id
1 'polypeptide(L)'
;IESDQTGRLKIYWDYLQEAAKTQQYYEKYNSLFTQSNFVNPLMLTEQISENNNTFDVEFVMVPMGYEKDSTIVVSDSEIKKYYEAHKKFYRQQASRDIEYVVFEVVPSAEDIAAANQALVDVYDEFAAAENMKTFLLANSDRQYDNHWYKAGELNTVAKVVNDYAFGKNAGVSEVLTNGNTFYAVRVMEEAMVPDSVFVKYAPANSENVDSLLNATEPMWITQTPGYEDVMTAKVNSKVTVNGLVFNVLERTAPVAKKRVAVLEKTAVAGKETVNGFYSKANTFATKSAGKYENFQKALTEEGVYAHPVNKMLESSSRLGAIDNTKEVTRWAFEAKEGQVSNIITVNNNYFIIAALK
;
A
#
# COMPACT_ATOMS: atom_id res chain seq x y z
N ILE A 1 1.81 10.68 31.25
CA ILE A 1 3.15 10.53 30.66
C ILE A 1 4.18 10.24 31.75
N GLU A 2 4.19 11.03 32.83
CA GLU A 2 5.14 10.86 33.95
C GLU A 2 4.95 9.53 34.72
N SER A 3 3.78 8.91 34.70
CA SER A 3 3.46 7.64 35.35
C SER A 3 3.69 6.40 34.48
N ASP A 4 4.04 6.57 33.22
CA ASP A 4 4.26 5.46 32.30
C ASP A 4 5.69 4.91 32.41
N GLN A 5 5.84 3.83 33.11
CA GLN A 5 7.10 3.10 33.29
C GLN A 5 7.58 2.43 31.99
N THR A 6 6.72 2.28 30.97
CA THR A 6 7.06 1.63 29.69
C THR A 6 7.63 2.59 28.66
N GLY A 7 7.51 3.90 28.86
CA GLY A 7 7.94 4.95 27.94
C GLY A 7 7.11 5.07 26.65
N ARG A 8 6.12 4.21 26.44
CA ARG A 8 5.31 4.17 25.22
C ARG A 8 4.44 5.41 25.05
N LEU A 9 3.88 5.93 26.14
CA LEU A 9 3.09 7.16 26.09
C LEU A 9 3.93 8.37 25.70
N LYS A 10 5.20 8.43 26.10
CA LYS A 10 6.11 9.48 25.70
C LYS A 10 6.42 9.42 24.20
N ILE A 11 6.73 8.23 23.67
CA ILE A 11 6.99 8.02 22.23
C ILE A 11 5.74 8.43 21.42
N TYR A 12 4.55 8.02 21.87
CA TYR A 12 3.30 8.38 21.19
C TYR A 12 3.02 9.89 21.26
N TRP A 13 3.31 10.54 22.39
CA TRP A 13 3.17 11.99 22.53
C TRP A 13 4.14 12.75 21.62
N ASP A 14 5.39 12.34 21.57
CA ASP A 14 6.40 12.93 20.69
C ASP A 14 6.00 12.79 19.22
N TYR A 15 5.45 11.62 18.83
CA TYR A 15 4.88 11.40 17.50
C TYR A 15 3.71 12.36 17.21
N LEU A 16 2.78 12.51 18.13
CA LEU A 16 1.64 13.44 17.96
C LEU A 16 2.09 14.89 17.82
N GLN A 17 3.08 15.31 18.61
CA GLN A 17 3.63 16.66 18.49
C GLN A 17 4.29 16.87 17.12
N GLU A 18 5.05 15.92 16.64
CA GLU A 18 5.70 16.02 15.33
C GLU A 18 4.68 15.99 14.18
N ALA A 19 3.66 15.15 14.28
CA ALA A 19 2.56 15.13 13.34
C ALA A 19 1.81 16.47 13.29
N ALA A 20 1.53 17.06 14.45
CA ALA A 20 0.88 18.37 14.54
C ALA A 20 1.73 19.50 13.93
N LYS A 21 3.04 19.50 14.19
CA LYS A 21 3.96 20.46 13.56
C LYS A 21 3.98 20.29 12.04
N THR A 22 4.09 19.06 11.55
CA THR A 22 4.09 18.75 10.13
C THR A 22 2.80 19.23 9.48
N GLN A 23 1.65 18.95 10.09
CA GLN A 23 0.35 19.43 9.62
C GLN A 23 0.31 20.96 9.53
N GLN A 24 0.78 21.67 10.55
CA GLN A 24 0.83 23.14 10.56
C GLN A 24 1.77 23.72 9.49
N TYR A 25 2.89 23.05 9.20
CA TYR A 25 3.75 23.45 8.08
C TYR A 25 3.05 23.30 6.73
N TYR A 26 2.36 22.19 6.51
CA TYR A 26 1.59 21.98 5.28
C TYR A 26 0.46 22.99 5.13
N GLU A 27 -0.28 23.28 6.17
CA GLU A 27 -1.36 24.28 6.16
C GLU A 27 -0.82 25.68 5.82
N LYS A 28 0.27 26.09 6.45
CA LYS A 28 0.93 27.39 6.14
C LYS A 28 1.46 27.42 4.73
N TYR A 29 2.11 26.36 4.28
CA TYR A 29 2.63 26.28 2.92
C TYR A 29 1.51 26.37 1.88
N ASN A 30 0.45 25.59 2.04
CA ASN A 30 -0.70 25.63 1.15
C ASN A 30 -1.41 27.01 1.18
N SER A 31 -1.52 27.61 2.36
CA SER A 31 -2.10 28.95 2.54
C SER A 31 -1.30 30.01 1.78
N LEU A 32 0.05 29.93 1.78
CA LEU A 32 0.89 30.83 0.98
C LEU A 32 0.58 30.73 -0.51
N PHE A 33 0.44 29.51 -1.03
CA PHE A 33 0.07 29.28 -2.44
C PHE A 33 -1.32 29.81 -2.75
N THR A 34 -2.30 29.48 -1.92
CA THR A 34 -3.69 29.90 -2.12
C THR A 34 -3.81 31.42 -2.07
N GLN A 35 -3.13 32.07 -1.12
CA GLN A 35 -3.15 33.55 -0.98
C GLN A 35 -2.28 34.25 -2.01
N SER A 36 -1.26 33.59 -2.58
CA SER A 36 -0.47 34.15 -3.68
C SER A 36 -1.24 34.16 -5.00
N ASN A 37 -2.26 33.33 -5.13
CA ASN A 37 -3.15 33.33 -6.29
C ASN A 37 -4.22 34.44 -6.16
N PHE A 38 -3.76 35.66 -6.16
CA PHE A 38 -4.58 36.84 -5.96
C PHE A 38 -5.12 37.35 -7.33
N VAL A 39 -6.42 37.28 -7.48
CA VAL A 39 -7.12 37.87 -8.63
C VAL A 39 -7.43 39.32 -8.33
N ASN A 40 -6.72 40.24 -8.94
CA ASN A 40 -7.01 41.67 -8.78
C ASN A 40 -8.21 42.10 -9.65
N PRO A 41 -8.88 43.23 -9.32
CA PRO A 41 -10.05 43.72 -10.06
C PRO A 41 -9.76 43.96 -11.56
N LEU A 42 -8.52 44.32 -11.91
CA LEU A 42 -8.11 44.54 -13.29
C LEU A 42 -8.12 43.25 -14.11
N MET A 43 -7.54 42.15 -13.53
CA MET A 43 -7.56 40.82 -14.16
C MET A 43 -9.00 40.29 -14.31
N LEU A 44 -9.86 40.55 -13.31
CA LEU A 44 -11.25 40.14 -13.36
C LEU A 44 -12.00 40.89 -14.46
N THR A 45 -11.77 42.23 -14.62
CA THR A 45 -12.37 43.04 -15.66
C THR A 45 -11.90 42.59 -17.03
N GLU A 46 -10.62 42.29 -17.20
CA GLU A 46 -10.05 41.79 -18.46
C GLU A 46 -10.66 40.43 -18.81
N GLN A 47 -10.75 39.53 -17.88
CA GLN A 47 -11.34 38.19 -18.07
C GLN A 47 -12.84 38.26 -18.41
N ILE A 48 -13.60 39.17 -17.79
CA ILE A 48 -15.01 39.44 -18.14
C ILE A 48 -15.11 40.03 -19.57
N SER A 49 -14.23 40.96 -19.91
CA SER A 49 -14.18 41.55 -21.24
C SER A 49 -13.85 40.51 -22.30
N GLU A 50 -12.84 39.68 -22.07
CA GLU A 50 -12.46 38.58 -22.99
C GLU A 50 -13.58 37.56 -23.19
N ASN A 51 -14.29 37.19 -22.14
CA ASN A 51 -15.40 36.23 -22.24
C ASN A 51 -16.66 36.82 -22.92
N ASN A 52 -16.85 38.11 -22.87
CA ASN A 52 -18.02 38.77 -23.46
C ASN A 52 -17.77 39.33 -24.85
N ASN A 53 -16.50 39.43 -25.27
CA ASN A 53 -16.17 39.90 -26.63
C ASN A 53 -16.31 38.73 -27.61
N THR A 54 -17.11 38.92 -28.61
CA THR A 54 -17.25 38.01 -29.76
C THR A 54 -16.67 38.63 -30.99
N PHE A 55 -16.00 37.84 -31.79
CA PHE A 55 -15.40 38.26 -33.04
C PHE A 55 -15.93 37.36 -34.15
N ASP A 56 -16.31 37.97 -35.26
CA ASP A 56 -16.55 37.25 -36.50
C ASP A 56 -15.21 37.12 -37.23
N VAL A 57 -14.80 35.89 -37.47
CA VAL A 57 -13.51 35.60 -38.09
C VAL A 57 -13.69 34.74 -39.33
N GLU A 58 -12.96 35.08 -40.37
CA GLU A 58 -12.77 34.22 -41.53
C GLU A 58 -11.37 33.62 -41.45
N PHE A 59 -11.24 32.32 -41.69
CA PHE A 59 -9.93 31.66 -41.68
C PHE A 59 -9.79 30.68 -42.84
N VAL A 60 -8.56 30.53 -43.29
CA VAL A 60 -8.18 29.49 -44.24
C VAL A 60 -7.33 28.46 -43.49
N MET A 61 -7.77 27.21 -43.53
CA MET A 61 -7.03 26.13 -42.93
C MET A 61 -6.17 25.43 -43.99
N VAL A 62 -4.87 25.47 -43.80
CA VAL A 62 -3.91 24.67 -44.59
C VAL A 62 -3.48 23.49 -43.75
N PRO A 63 -3.90 22.26 -44.06
CA PRO A 63 -3.49 21.10 -43.29
C PRO A 63 -1.98 20.85 -43.44
N MET A 64 -1.31 20.46 -42.38
CA MET A 64 0.14 20.20 -42.37
C MET A 64 0.59 19.12 -43.37
N GLY A 65 -0.31 18.24 -43.80
CA GLY A 65 -0.06 17.22 -44.81
C GLY A 65 -0.24 17.71 -46.25
N TYR A 66 -0.40 19.04 -46.48
CA TYR A 66 -0.56 19.62 -47.85
C TYR A 66 0.70 19.41 -48.68
N GLU A 67 1.87 19.60 -48.07
CA GLU A 67 3.16 19.26 -48.67
C GLU A 67 3.56 17.81 -48.26
N LYS A 68 4.05 17.06 -49.26
CA LYS A 68 4.55 15.71 -48.99
C LYS A 68 5.91 15.80 -48.29
N ASP A 69 6.06 15.17 -47.11
CA ASP A 69 7.32 15.12 -46.33
C ASP A 69 8.51 14.68 -47.20
N SER A 70 8.27 13.83 -48.19
CA SER A 70 9.31 13.37 -49.13
C SER A 70 9.90 14.43 -50.06
N THR A 71 9.26 15.60 -50.14
CA THR A 71 9.76 16.71 -50.94
C THR A 71 10.57 17.71 -50.14
N ILE A 72 10.53 17.60 -48.80
CA ILE A 72 11.23 18.49 -47.89
C ILE A 72 12.61 17.93 -47.60
N VAL A 73 13.66 18.63 -48.00
CA VAL A 73 15.05 18.28 -47.71
C VAL A 73 15.57 19.23 -46.64
N VAL A 74 15.81 18.70 -45.46
CA VAL A 74 16.38 19.47 -44.33
C VAL A 74 17.88 19.18 -44.26
N SER A 75 18.68 20.25 -44.28
CA SER A 75 20.14 20.12 -44.17
C SER A 75 20.58 19.98 -42.71
N ASP A 76 21.73 19.35 -42.49
CA ASP A 76 22.35 19.22 -41.14
C ASP A 76 22.58 20.58 -40.49
N SER A 77 22.84 21.64 -41.29
CA SER A 77 23.03 22.97 -40.77
C SER A 77 21.72 23.60 -40.23
N GLU A 78 20.58 23.30 -40.85
CA GLU A 78 19.26 23.72 -40.37
C GLU A 78 18.86 22.97 -39.12
N ILE A 79 19.10 21.66 -39.07
CA ILE A 79 18.89 20.85 -37.87
C ILE A 79 19.72 21.38 -36.70
N LYS A 80 21.02 21.68 -36.94
CA LYS A 80 21.87 22.26 -35.91
C LYS A 80 21.42 23.61 -35.42
N LYS A 81 21.01 24.49 -36.35
CA LYS A 81 20.47 25.82 -36.02
C LYS A 81 19.18 25.72 -35.18
N TYR A 82 18.28 24.84 -35.58
CA TYR A 82 17.05 24.59 -34.82
C TYR A 82 17.34 24.04 -33.42
N TYR A 83 18.23 23.03 -33.33
CA TYR A 83 18.63 22.46 -32.03
C TYR A 83 19.24 23.52 -31.09
N GLU A 84 20.17 24.36 -31.58
CA GLU A 84 20.78 25.40 -30.76
C GLU A 84 19.75 26.43 -30.27
N ALA A 85 18.80 26.79 -31.11
CA ALA A 85 17.71 27.72 -30.75
C ALA A 85 16.74 27.09 -29.70
N HIS A 86 16.56 25.78 -29.73
CA HIS A 86 15.60 25.06 -28.90
C HIS A 86 16.27 24.16 -27.86
N LYS A 87 17.56 24.31 -27.59
CA LYS A 87 18.37 23.44 -26.72
C LYS A 87 17.78 23.17 -25.34
N LYS A 88 17.03 24.15 -24.80
CA LYS A 88 16.33 24.01 -23.51
C LYS A 88 15.28 22.89 -23.49
N PHE A 89 14.60 22.66 -24.63
CA PHE A 89 13.57 21.62 -24.77
C PHE A 89 14.17 20.20 -24.85
N TYR A 90 15.43 20.11 -25.28
CA TYR A 90 16.14 18.83 -25.44
C TYR A 90 16.98 18.46 -24.20
N ARG A 91 16.88 19.23 -23.11
CA ARG A 91 17.61 18.93 -21.89
C ARG A 91 17.05 17.65 -21.28
N GLN A 92 17.89 16.64 -21.18
CA GLN A 92 17.58 15.38 -20.50
C GLN A 92 18.03 15.43 -19.04
N GLN A 93 17.30 14.76 -18.17
CA GLN A 93 17.75 14.51 -16.81
C GLN A 93 18.87 13.47 -16.82
N ALA A 94 19.77 13.56 -15.84
CA ALA A 94 20.79 12.53 -15.66
C ALA A 94 20.15 11.18 -15.45
N SER A 95 20.59 10.20 -16.21
CA SER A 95 20.05 8.83 -16.14
C SER A 95 21.20 7.82 -16.24
N ARG A 96 20.90 6.59 -15.84
CA ARG A 96 21.81 5.45 -15.94
C ARG A 96 21.13 4.28 -16.63
N ASP A 97 21.89 3.57 -17.44
CA ASP A 97 21.48 2.28 -18.02
C ASP A 97 22.17 1.17 -17.24
N ILE A 98 21.38 0.31 -16.60
CA ILE A 98 21.89 -0.82 -15.82
C ILE A 98 21.28 -2.13 -16.30
N GLU A 99 21.95 -3.20 -15.99
CA GLU A 99 21.37 -4.53 -15.95
C GLU A 99 21.50 -5.09 -14.54
N TYR A 100 20.51 -5.85 -14.09
CA TYR A 100 20.57 -6.45 -12.78
C TYR A 100 20.06 -7.89 -12.78
N VAL A 101 20.61 -8.69 -11.87
CA VAL A 101 20.13 -10.02 -11.54
C VAL A 101 19.50 -9.93 -10.16
N VAL A 102 18.38 -10.63 -9.96
CA VAL A 102 17.69 -10.71 -8.69
C VAL A 102 17.56 -12.16 -8.25
N PHE A 103 17.89 -12.42 -6.99
CA PHE A 103 17.61 -13.67 -6.29
C PHE A 103 16.52 -13.37 -5.28
N GLU A 104 15.29 -13.76 -5.64
CA GLU A 104 14.12 -13.60 -4.79
C GLU A 104 14.06 -14.75 -3.78
N VAL A 105 14.01 -14.40 -2.51
CA VAL A 105 13.90 -15.37 -1.42
C VAL A 105 12.44 -15.81 -1.28
N VAL A 106 12.17 -17.04 -1.64
CA VAL A 106 10.86 -17.68 -1.50
C VAL A 106 10.95 -18.82 -0.48
N PRO A 107 9.87 -19.10 0.29
CA PRO A 107 9.85 -20.19 1.23
C PRO A 107 10.15 -21.54 0.57
N SER A 108 10.92 -22.38 1.21
CA SER A 108 11.18 -23.75 0.80
C SER A 108 10.00 -24.68 1.11
N ALA A 109 10.05 -25.91 0.62
CA ALA A 109 9.05 -26.92 0.96
C ALA A 109 9.01 -27.22 2.47
N GLU A 110 10.17 -27.16 3.12
CA GLU A 110 10.32 -27.33 4.56
C GLU A 110 9.70 -26.15 5.33
N ASP A 111 9.89 -24.92 4.86
CA ASP A 111 9.27 -23.73 5.45
C ASP A 111 7.74 -23.79 5.33
N ILE A 112 7.24 -24.23 4.17
CA ILE A 112 5.80 -24.40 3.93
C ILE A 112 5.24 -25.50 4.85
N ALA A 113 5.92 -26.63 4.97
CA ALA A 113 5.52 -27.70 5.88
C ALA A 113 5.53 -27.26 7.35
N ALA A 114 6.52 -26.45 7.76
CA ALA A 114 6.62 -25.91 9.11
C ALA A 114 5.46 -24.94 9.43
N ALA A 115 5.06 -24.08 8.47
CA ALA A 115 3.91 -23.20 8.65
C ALA A 115 2.59 -23.99 8.79
N ASN A 116 2.41 -25.04 7.99
CA ASN A 116 1.26 -25.93 8.11
C ASN A 116 1.25 -26.63 9.48
N GLN A 117 2.40 -27.17 9.91
CA GLN A 117 2.51 -27.83 11.20
C GLN A 117 2.23 -26.88 12.36
N ALA A 118 2.74 -25.65 12.31
CA ALA A 118 2.48 -24.64 13.32
C ALA A 118 0.99 -24.26 13.44
N LEU A 119 0.21 -24.38 12.36
CA LEU A 119 -1.24 -24.24 12.42
C LEU A 119 -1.88 -25.47 13.07
N VAL A 120 -1.46 -26.68 12.65
CA VAL A 120 -1.99 -27.95 13.17
C VAL A 120 -1.74 -28.09 14.67
N ASP A 121 -0.57 -27.67 15.15
CA ASP A 121 -0.18 -27.75 16.56
C ASP A 121 -1.12 -26.97 17.49
N VAL A 122 -1.75 -25.91 17.01
CA VAL A 122 -2.67 -25.06 17.79
C VAL A 122 -4.14 -25.21 17.37
N TYR A 123 -4.43 -26.14 16.46
CA TYR A 123 -5.77 -26.30 15.86
C TYR A 123 -6.84 -26.67 16.90
N ASP A 124 -6.57 -27.64 17.79
CA ASP A 124 -7.52 -28.07 18.79
C ASP A 124 -7.79 -26.99 19.84
N GLU A 125 -6.77 -26.19 20.17
CA GLU A 125 -6.91 -25.06 21.06
C GLU A 125 -7.74 -23.94 20.36
N PHE A 126 -7.54 -23.70 19.06
CA PHE A 126 -8.37 -22.78 18.28
C PHE A 126 -9.84 -23.18 18.26
N ALA A 127 -10.09 -24.49 18.09
CA ALA A 127 -11.45 -25.02 18.07
C ALA A 127 -12.18 -24.84 19.41
N ALA A 128 -11.44 -24.91 20.52
CA ALA A 128 -11.97 -24.82 21.88
C ALA A 128 -11.89 -23.41 22.50
N ALA A 129 -11.14 -22.48 21.90
CA ALA A 129 -10.88 -21.17 22.49
C ALA A 129 -12.17 -20.39 22.80
N GLU A 130 -12.30 -19.92 24.04
CA GLU A 130 -13.38 -19.04 24.49
C GLU A 130 -13.07 -17.57 24.17
N ASN A 131 -11.82 -17.12 24.42
CA ASN A 131 -11.36 -15.79 24.10
C ASN A 131 -10.56 -15.79 22.81
N MET A 132 -11.26 -15.65 21.69
CA MET A 132 -10.69 -15.71 20.35
C MET A 132 -9.69 -14.57 20.07
N LYS A 133 -9.93 -13.39 20.64
CA LYS A 133 -9.03 -12.24 20.47
C LYS A 133 -7.65 -12.51 21.08
N THR A 134 -7.61 -13.02 22.31
CA THR A 134 -6.35 -13.36 22.99
C THR A 134 -5.65 -14.52 22.31
N PHE A 135 -6.40 -15.53 21.89
CA PHE A 135 -5.86 -16.70 21.22
C PHE A 135 -5.19 -16.35 19.90
N LEU A 136 -5.90 -15.64 19.01
CA LEU A 136 -5.36 -15.27 17.69
C LEU A 136 -4.22 -14.26 17.79
N LEU A 137 -4.22 -13.37 18.79
CA LEU A 137 -3.09 -12.48 19.03
C LEU A 137 -1.79 -13.23 19.32
N ALA A 138 -1.88 -14.38 20.01
CA ALA A 138 -0.72 -15.19 20.39
C ALA A 138 -0.31 -16.20 19.30
N ASN A 139 -1.27 -16.71 18.53
CA ASN A 139 -1.08 -17.90 17.71
C ASN A 139 -1.33 -17.70 16.21
N SER A 140 -1.70 -16.52 15.75
CA SER A 140 -2.06 -16.29 14.35
C SER A 140 -1.32 -15.09 13.76
N ASP A 141 -1.02 -15.17 12.47
CA ASP A 141 -0.50 -14.03 11.71
C ASP A 141 -1.58 -12.99 11.45
N ARG A 142 -2.86 -13.38 11.58
CA ARG A 142 -4.02 -12.52 11.50
C ARG A 142 -4.67 -12.33 12.87
N GLN A 143 -5.00 -11.07 13.20
CA GLN A 143 -5.71 -10.73 14.43
C GLN A 143 -7.23 -10.90 14.28
N TYR A 144 -7.92 -11.19 15.39
CA TYR A 144 -9.37 -11.18 15.44
C TYR A 144 -9.90 -9.74 15.52
N ASP A 145 -10.72 -9.36 14.55
CA ASP A 145 -11.25 -8.01 14.42
C ASP A 145 -12.72 -7.87 14.89
N ASN A 146 -13.36 -8.98 15.28
CA ASN A 146 -14.76 -9.05 15.70
C ASN A 146 -15.76 -8.45 14.67
N HIS A 147 -15.38 -8.43 13.41
CA HIS A 147 -16.14 -7.82 12.34
C HIS A 147 -17.33 -8.67 11.87
N TRP A 148 -18.44 -8.02 11.51
CA TRP A 148 -19.59 -8.65 10.87
C TRP A 148 -19.40 -8.66 9.35
N TYR A 149 -19.01 -9.78 8.80
CA TYR A 149 -18.74 -9.95 7.39
C TYR A 149 -19.99 -10.32 6.59
N LYS A 150 -20.14 -9.76 5.40
CA LYS A 150 -21.06 -10.24 4.36
C LYS A 150 -20.37 -11.28 3.48
N ALA A 151 -21.19 -12.09 2.80
CA ALA A 151 -20.69 -13.00 1.78
C ALA A 151 -19.89 -12.23 0.72
N GLY A 152 -18.68 -12.68 0.44
CA GLY A 152 -17.74 -12.07 -0.48
C GLY A 152 -16.68 -11.15 0.16
N GLU A 153 -16.91 -10.59 1.34
CA GLU A 153 -15.95 -9.67 1.98
C GLU A 153 -14.66 -10.38 2.44
N LEU A 154 -14.76 -11.64 2.88
CA LEU A 154 -13.60 -12.45 3.24
C LEU A 154 -12.75 -12.91 2.05
N ASN A 155 -13.18 -12.64 0.81
CA ASN A 155 -12.31 -12.83 -0.37
C ASN A 155 -11.03 -11.97 -0.32
N THR A 156 -11.03 -10.90 0.45
CA THR A 156 -9.84 -10.08 0.71
C THR A 156 -8.79 -10.81 1.54
N VAL A 157 -9.19 -11.81 2.31
CA VAL A 157 -8.30 -12.73 3.03
C VAL A 157 -7.92 -13.86 2.09
N ALA A 158 -8.88 -14.70 1.75
CA ALA A 158 -8.76 -15.74 0.72
C ALA A 158 -10.14 -16.23 0.29
N LYS A 159 -10.28 -16.62 -0.97
CA LYS A 159 -11.54 -17.19 -1.47
C LYS A 159 -11.96 -18.43 -0.68
N VAL A 160 -11.02 -19.31 -0.34
CA VAL A 160 -11.30 -20.54 0.44
C VAL A 160 -11.85 -20.25 1.84
N VAL A 161 -11.41 -19.15 2.46
CA VAL A 161 -11.91 -18.68 3.76
C VAL A 161 -13.35 -18.20 3.63
N ASN A 162 -13.64 -17.39 2.60
CA ASN A 162 -15.00 -16.90 2.32
C ASN A 162 -15.94 -18.04 2.01
N ASP A 163 -15.53 -18.95 1.14
CA ASP A 163 -16.36 -20.08 0.69
C ASP A 163 -16.72 -21.01 1.87
N TYR A 164 -15.79 -21.22 2.79
CA TYR A 164 -16.09 -21.97 4.02
C TYR A 164 -17.05 -21.18 4.92
N ALA A 165 -16.72 -19.94 5.25
CA ALA A 165 -17.49 -19.14 6.20
C ALA A 165 -18.94 -18.94 5.77
N PHE A 166 -19.21 -18.80 4.47
CA PHE A 166 -20.55 -18.56 3.91
C PHE A 166 -21.15 -19.80 3.22
N GLY A 167 -20.47 -20.93 3.27
CA GLY A 167 -21.03 -22.22 2.89
C GLY A 167 -22.05 -22.76 3.90
N LYS A 168 -22.50 -23.97 3.67
CA LYS A 168 -23.42 -24.70 4.59
C LYS A 168 -22.67 -25.44 5.71
N ASN A 169 -21.43 -25.04 6.00
CA ASN A 169 -20.57 -25.71 6.95
C ASN A 169 -20.85 -25.20 8.37
N ALA A 170 -20.73 -26.10 9.35
CA ALA A 170 -20.83 -25.78 10.76
C ALA A 170 -19.52 -26.13 11.48
N GLY A 171 -19.16 -25.37 12.53
CA GLY A 171 -17.98 -25.64 13.36
C GLY A 171 -16.72 -24.98 12.83
N VAL A 172 -15.59 -25.67 13.00
CA VAL A 172 -14.26 -25.25 12.53
C VAL A 172 -13.94 -25.96 11.22
N SER A 173 -13.34 -25.26 10.26
CA SER A 173 -12.91 -25.87 9.00
C SER A 173 -11.76 -26.84 9.24
N GLU A 174 -11.60 -27.82 8.38
CA GLU A 174 -10.28 -28.42 8.17
C GLU A 174 -9.26 -27.35 7.73
N VAL A 175 -7.99 -27.74 7.66
CA VAL A 175 -6.95 -26.81 7.19
C VAL A 175 -7.19 -26.48 5.73
N LEU A 176 -7.43 -25.19 5.45
CA LEU A 176 -7.60 -24.64 4.11
C LEU A 176 -6.27 -24.04 3.64
N THR A 177 -6.00 -24.12 2.34
CA THR A 177 -4.74 -23.65 1.78
C THR A 177 -4.98 -22.67 0.64
N ASN A 178 -4.21 -21.58 0.61
CA ASN A 178 -4.14 -20.64 -0.49
C ASN A 178 -2.68 -20.20 -0.72
N GLY A 179 -2.05 -20.77 -1.75
CA GLY A 179 -0.61 -20.60 -1.97
C GLY A 179 0.21 -21.11 -0.79
N ASN A 180 1.01 -20.24 -0.19
CA ASN A 180 1.88 -20.55 0.95
C ASN A 180 1.23 -20.21 2.32
N THR A 181 -0.07 -19.95 2.35
CA THR A 181 -0.81 -19.60 3.57
C THR A 181 -1.84 -20.67 3.90
N PHE A 182 -1.88 -21.03 5.16
CA PHE A 182 -2.77 -22.02 5.74
C PHE A 182 -3.78 -21.35 6.66
N TYR A 183 -5.02 -21.82 6.63
CA TYR A 183 -6.12 -21.25 7.40
C TYR A 183 -6.91 -22.32 8.12
N ALA A 184 -7.39 -22.01 9.33
CA ALA A 184 -8.54 -22.64 9.93
C ALA A 184 -9.59 -21.58 10.23
N VAL A 185 -10.84 -21.85 9.91
CA VAL A 185 -11.94 -20.89 9.95
C VAL A 185 -13.00 -21.37 10.93
N ARG A 186 -13.41 -20.52 11.85
CA ARG A 186 -14.50 -20.77 12.80
C ARG A 186 -15.56 -19.68 12.69
N VAL A 187 -16.79 -20.05 12.37
CA VAL A 187 -17.93 -19.15 12.43
C VAL A 187 -18.34 -19.00 13.88
N MET A 188 -18.20 -17.79 14.42
CA MET A 188 -18.47 -17.48 15.82
C MET A 188 -19.94 -17.16 16.05
N GLU A 189 -20.53 -16.41 15.14
CA GLU A 189 -21.92 -15.92 15.26
C GLU A 189 -22.51 -15.61 13.88
N GLU A 190 -23.81 -15.82 13.75
CA GLU A 190 -24.59 -15.44 12.57
C GLU A 190 -25.74 -14.53 12.98
N ALA A 191 -25.92 -13.40 12.32
CA ALA A 191 -27.00 -12.47 12.63
C ALA A 191 -27.43 -11.66 11.40
N MET A 192 -28.63 -11.12 11.50
CA MET A 192 -29.13 -10.08 10.59
C MET A 192 -28.65 -8.72 11.11
N VAL A 193 -27.67 -8.12 10.44
CA VAL A 193 -27.00 -6.89 10.89
C VAL A 193 -27.10 -5.83 9.79
N PRO A 194 -27.50 -4.58 10.11
CA PRO A 194 -27.56 -3.50 9.12
C PRO A 194 -26.16 -3.12 8.61
N ASP A 195 -26.09 -2.50 7.43
CA ASP A 195 -24.84 -1.98 6.89
C ASP A 195 -24.43 -0.65 7.52
N SER A 196 -25.43 0.12 7.95
CA SER A 196 -25.23 1.39 8.63
C SER A 196 -26.34 1.66 9.62
N VAL A 197 -26.02 2.48 10.62
CA VAL A 197 -26.95 2.97 11.63
C VAL A 197 -26.88 4.49 11.71
N PHE A 198 -28.04 5.13 11.93
CA PHE A 198 -28.14 6.56 12.11
C PHE A 198 -28.12 6.87 13.60
N VAL A 199 -27.11 7.58 14.06
CA VAL A 199 -26.83 7.74 15.49
C VAL A 199 -26.53 9.18 15.85
N LYS A 200 -26.79 9.50 17.13
CA LYS A 200 -26.17 10.59 17.86
C LYS A 200 -25.20 9.99 18.86
N TYR A 201 -24.11 10.68 19.18
CA TYR A 201 -23.17 10.19 20.18
C TYR A 201 -22.64 11.32 21.07
N ALA A 202 -22.25 10.95 22.28
CA ALA A 202 -21.65 11.86 23.26
C ALA A 202 -20.65 11.12 24.16
N PRO A 203 -19.65 11.80 24.74
CA PRO A 203 -18.75 11.18 25.72
C PRO A 203 -19.50 10.63 26.93
N ALA A 204 -19.23 9.40 27.32
CA ALA A 204 -19.92 8.71 28.42
C ALA A 204 -19.61 9.31 29.80
N ASN A 205 -18.48 9.98 29.96
CA ASN A 205 -18.04 10.62 31.21
C ASN A 205 -18.58 12.06 31.41
N SER A 206 -19.46 12.54 30.53
CA SER A 206 -20.03 13.86 30.63
C SER A 206 -21.10 13.95 31.75
N GLU A 207 -21.19 15.06 32.47
CA GLU A 207 -22.17 15.24 33.53
C GLU A 207 -23.62 15.22 33.03
N ASN A 208 -23.84 15.54 31.75
CA ASN A 208 -25.18 15.59 31.16
C ASN A 208 -25.19 15.01 29.73
N VAL A 209 -25.01 13.68 29.61
CA VAL A 209 -24.96 12.95 28.34
C VAL A 209 -26.22 13.18 27.51
N ASP A 210 -27.40 13.24 28.12
CA ASP A 210 -28.67 13.39 27.42
C ASP A 210 -28.82 14.75 26.75
N SER A 211 -28.36 15.80 27.41
CA SER A 211 -28.34 17.15 26.84
C SER A 211 -27.39 17.23 25.65
N LEU A 212 -26.22 16.61 25.76
CA LEU A 212 -25.24 16.54 24.66
C LEU A 212 -25.78 15.75 23.47
N LEU A 213 -26.38 14.57 23.71
CA LEU A 213 -27.00 13.77 22.64
C LEU A 213 -28.11 14.56 21.93
N ASN A 214 -28.90 15.37 22.66
CA ASN A 214 -29.94 16.19 22.05
C ASN A 214 -29.35 17.31 21.17
N ALA A 215 -28.22 17.90 21.60
CA ALA A 215 -27.55 18.98 20.88
C ALA A 215 -26.71 18.49 19.67
N THR A 216 -26.33 17.21 19.65
CA THR A 216 -25.49 16.65 18.58
C THR A 216 -26.32 16.38 17.32
N GLU A 217 -25.82 16.79 16.16
CA GLU A 217 -26.42 16.43 14.88
C GLU A 217 -26.23 14.93 14.62
N PRO A 218 -27.29 14.24 14.17
CA PRO A 218 -27.19 12.81 13.90
C PRO A 218 -26.42 12.53 12.60
N MET A 219 -25.74 11.37 12.55
CA MET A 219 -24.99 10.95 11.39
C MET A 219 -25.13 9.47 11.12
N TRP A 220 -24.99 9.06 9.87
CA TRP A 220 -24.85 7.66 9.49
C TRP A 220 -23.43 7.19 9.79
N ILE A 221 -23.33 6.07 10.50
CA ILE A 221 -22.07 5.36 10.69
C ILE A 221 -22.18 3.94 10.13
N THR A 222 -21.07 3.48 9.58
CA THR A 222 -20.87 2.08 9.15
C THR A 222 -20.14 1.34 10.25
N GLN A 223 -20.03 0.03 10.12
CA GLN A 223 -19.26 -0.76 11.04
C GLN A 223 -17.80 -0.27 11.09
N THR A 224 -17.35 0.04 12.29
CA THR A 224 -15.99 0.50 12.57
C THR A 224 -15.38 -0.40 13.65
N PRO A 225 -14.09 -0.80 13.54
CA PRO A 225 -13.44 -1.63 14.55
C PRO A 225 -13.60 -1.07 15.97
N GLY A 226 -14.07 -1.92 16.88
CA GLY A 226 -14.32 -1.56 18.27
C GLY A 226 -15.71 -0.95 18.55
N TYR A 227 -16.56 -0.76 17.52
CA TYR A 227 -17.92 -0.23 17.64
C TYR A 227 -18.98 -1.19 17.07
N GLU A 228 -18.65 -2.47 16.95
CA GLU A 228 -19.51 -3.50 16.35
C GLU A 228 -20.86 -3.62 17.08
N ASP A 229 -20.88 -3.40 18.38
CA ASP A 229 -22.10 -3.50 19.18
C ASP A 229 -23.12 -2.39 18.88
N VAL A 230 -22.67 -1.25 18.35
CA VAL A 230 -23.58 -0.19 17.91
C VAL A 230 -24.44 -0.65 16.75
N MET A 231 -23.88 -1.50 15.85
CA MET A 231 -24.58 -2.02 14.68
C MET A 231 -25.74 -2.97 15.04
N THR A 232 -25.63 -3.65 16.17
CA THR A 232 -26.64 -4.61 16.65
C THR A 232 -27.63 -4.02 17.64
N ALA A 233 -27.36 -2.80 18.14
CA ALA A 233 -28.20 -2.12 19.10
C ALA A 233 -29.60 -1.80 18.53
N LYS A 234 -30.61 -1.89 19.38
CA LYS A 234 -32.01 -1.63 18.98
C LYS A 234 -32.22 -0.15 18.64
N VAL A 235 -33.10 0.13 17.68
CA VAL A 235 -33.55 1.51 17.41
C VAL A 235 -34.19 2.09 18.68
N ASN A 236 -33.90 3.37 18.94
CA ASN A 236 -34.28 4.11 20.15
C ASN A 236 -33.64 3.56 21.43
N SER A 237 -32.51 2.87 21.34
CA SER A 237 -31.73 2.45 22.50
C SER A 237 -30.39 3.18 22.56
N LYS A 238 -29.84 3.28 23.76
CA LYS A 238 -28.49 3.77 24.03
C LYS A 238 -27.55 2.61 24.29
N VAL A 239 -26.38 2.66 23.69
CA VAL A 239 -25.30 1.69 23.90
C VAL A 239 -24.00 2.45 24.20
N THR A 240 -23.26 1.98 25.21
CA THR A 240 -21.97 2.60 25.57
C THR A 240 -20.85 1.72 25.06
N VAL A 241 -20.00 2.28 24.20
CA VAL A 241 -18.87 1.59 23.60
C VAL A 241 -17.66 2.53 23.61
N ASN A 242 -16.52 2.06 24.08
CA ASN A 242 -15.25 2.78 24.09
C ASN A 242 -15.33 4.22 24.65
N GLY A 243 -16.09 4.40 25.75
CA GLY A 243 -16.23 5.71 26.39
C GLY A 243 -17.17 6.69 25.67
N LEU A 244 -17.90 6.23 24.65
CA LEU A 244 -18.94 6.99 23.96
C LEU A 244 -20.29 6.32 24.20
N VAL A 245 -21.33 7.13 24.42
CA VAL A 245 -22.74 6.70 24.41
C VAL A 245 -23.32 7.01 23.05
N PHE A 246 -23.81 5.99 22.36
CA PHE A 246 -24.53 6.10 21.11
C PHE A 246 -26.02 5.96 21.32
N ASN A 247 -26.81 6.87 20.77
CA ASN A 247 -28.26 6.74 20.67
C ASN A 247 -28.61 6.36 19.22
N VAL A 248 -29.11 5.16 19.02
CA VAL A 248 -29.46 4.64 17.68
C VAL A 248 -30.85 5.13 17.30
N LEU A 249 -30.94 5.92 16.24
CA LEU A 249 -32.20 6.53 15.77
C LEU A 249 -32.85 5.74 14.64
N GLU A 250 -32.03 5.25 13.70
CA GLU A 250 -32.47 4.53 12.51
C GLU A 250 -31.40 3.53 12.08
N ARG A 251 -31.74 2.58 11.24
CA ARG A 251 -30.80 1.62 10.62
C ARG A 251 -31.25 1.22 9.23
N THR A 252 -30.29 0.86 8.39
CA THR A 252 -30.58 0.23 7.09
C THR A 252 -31.21 -1.16 7.26
N ALA A 253 -31.83 -1.68 6.22
CA ALA A 253 -32.37 -3.04 6.23
C ALA A 253 -31.27 -4.04 6.63
N PRO A 254 -31.53 -4.92 7.62
CA PRO A 254 -30.52 -5.90 8.04
C PRO A 254 -30.27 -6.93 6.95
N VAL A 255 -29.00 -7.30 6.78
CA VAL A 255 -28.56 -8.37 5.89
C VAL A 255 -27.86 -9.46 6.69
N ALA A 256 -27.87 -10.68 6.16
CA ALA A 256 -27.20 -11.80 6.82
C ALA A 256 -25.68 -11.58 6.86
N LYS A 257 -25.13 -11.58 8.05
CA LYS A 257 -23.69 -11.43 8.30
C LYS A 257 -23.20 -12.48 9.31
N LYS A 258 -21.89 -12.71 9.28
CA LYS A 258 -21.23 -13.64 10.18
C LYS A 258 -20.01 -12.98 10.84
N ARG A 259 -19.80 -13.27 12.12
CA ARG A 259 -18.51 -13.05 12.78
C ARG A 259 -17.66 -14.28 12.59
N VAL A 260 -16.45 -14.11 12.11
CA VAL A 260 -15.59 -15.20 11.70
C VAL A 260 -14.22 -15.03 12.33
N ALA A 261 -13.75 -16.07 13.01
CA ALA A 261 -12.37 -16.17 13.45
C ALA A 261 -11.56 -16.93 12.39
N VAL A 262 -10.40 -16.40 12.05
CA VAL A 262 -9.51 -17.00 11.06
C VAL A 262 -8.13 -17.16 11.70
N LEU A 263 -7.75 -18.40 11.97
CA LEU A 263 -6.38 -18.76 12.31
C LEU A 263 -5.59 -18.86 11.02
N GLU A 264 -4.55 -18.04 10.90
CA GLU A 264 -3.73 -17.91 9.69
C GLU A 264 -2.26 -18.14 10.00
N LYS A 265 -1.60 -18.95 9.19
CA LYS A 265 -0.16 -19.16 9.19
C LYS A 265 0.39 -19.06 7.77
N THR A 266 1.24 -18.10 7.55
CA THR A 266 1.90 -17.89 6.26
C THR A 266 3.33 -18.40 6.32
N ALA A 267 3.71 -19.23 5.36
CA ALA A 267 5.08 -19.69 5.25
C ALA A 267 6.01 -18.52 4.91
N VAL A 268 7.01 -18.32 5.73
CA VAL A 268 8.10 -17.38 5.51
C VAL A 268 9.42 -18.13 5.40
N ALA A 269 10.32 -17.63 4.56
CA ALA A 269 11.62 -18.26 4.38
C ALA A 269 12.41 -18.27 5.69
N GLY A 270 12.80 -19.45 6.14
CA GLY A 270 13.64 -19.65 7.30
C GLY A 270 15.10 -19.25 7.03
N LYS A 271 15.92 -19.25 8.08
CA LYS A 271 17.34 -18.85 7.98
C LYS A 271 18.12 -19.70 6.97
N GLU A 272 17.86 -21.00 6.91
CA GLU A 272 18.54 -21.90 5.97
C GLU A 272 18.16 -21.57 4.53
N THR A 273 16.89 -21.33 4.27
CA THR A 273 16.40 -20.90 2.96
C THR A 273 17.03 -19.58 2.53
N VAL A 274 17.02 -18.56 3.40
CA VAL A 274 17.65 -17.26 3.15
C VAL A 274 19.14 -17.42 2.85
N ASN A 275 19.87 -18.21 3.67
CA ASN A 275 21.29 -18.46 3.47
C ASN A 275 21.55 -19.20 2.14
N GLY A 276 20.67 -20.11 1.74
CA GLY A 276 20.75 -20.79 0.45
C GLY A 276 20.67 -19.80 -0.75
N PHE A 277 19.72 -18.88 -0.71
CA PHE A 277 19.59 -17.82 -1.72
C PHE A 277 20.77 -16.84 -1.68
N TYR A 278 21.20 -16.44 -0.48
CA TYR A 278 22.40 -15.59 -0.32
C TYR A 278 23.64 -16.26 -0.90
N SER A 279 23.84 -17.55 -0.69
CA SER A 279 24.98 -18.30 -1.23
C SER A 279 24.96 -18.31 -2.76
N LYS A 280 23.80 -18.47 -3.38
CA LYS A 280 23.65 -18.36 -4.84
C LYS A 280 23.99 -16.95 -5.34
N ALA A 281 23.45 -15.93 -4.67
CA ALA A 281 23.75 -14.53 -4.97
C ALA A 281 25.26 -14.23 -4.81
N ASN A 282 25.90 -14.75 -3.77
CA ASN A 282 27.32 -14.57 -3.50
C ASN A 282 28.22 -15.27 -4.55
N THR A 283 27.83 -16.46 -4.99
CA THR A 283 28.50 -17.17 -6.08
C THR A 283 28.47 -16.33 -7.36
N PHE A 284 27.29 -15.82 -7.71
CA PHE A 284 27.13 -14.93 -8.86
C PHE A 284 27.92 -13.64 -8.71
N ALA A 285 27.83 -12.97 -7.54
CA ALA A 285 28.55 -11.73 -7.27
C ALA A 285 30.06 -11.91 -7.37
N THR A 286 30.60 -13.03 -6.89
CA THR A 286 32.03 -13.34 -6.98
C THR A 286 32.50 -13.53 -8.43
N LYS A 287 31.71 -14.24 -9.24
CA LYS A 287 32.02 -14.46 -10.66
C LYS A 287 31.88 -13.20 -11.50
N SER A 288 30.89 -12.38 -11.19
CA SER A 288 30.59 -11.16 -11.94
C SER A 288 31.42 -9.94 -11.50
N ALA A 289 32.23 -10.07 -10.45
CA ALA A 289 32.96 -8.96 -9.86
C ALA A 289 33.85 -8.22 -10.86
N GLY A 290 33.92 -6.89 -10.69
CA GLY A 290 34.86 -6.00 -11.35
C GLY A 290 34.37 -5.37 -12.63
N LYS A 291 34.08 -6.13 -13.67
CA LYS A 291 33.76 -5.60 -15.01
C LYS A 291 32.47 -6.16 -15.58
N TYR A 292 31.85 -5.37 -16.44
CA TYR A 292 30.61 -5.75 -17.13
C TYR A 292 30.75 -7.07 -17.94
N GLU A 293 31.90 -7.32 -18.56
CA GLU A 293 32.15 -8.56 -19.26
C GLU A 293 32.08 -9.79 -18.34
N ASN A 294 32.57 -9.67 -17.10
CA ASN A 294 32.45 -10.75 -16.11
C ASN A 294 31.00 -10.98 -15.71
N PHE A 295 30.21 -9.91 -15.60
CA PHE A 295 28.77 -10.01 -15.35
C PHE A 295 28.07 -10.78 -16.46
N GLN A 296 28.32 -10.45 -17.72
CA GLN A 296 27.74 -11.15 -18.87
C GLN A 296 28.16 -12.64 -18.93
N LYS A 297 29.42 -12.93 -18.59
CA LYS A 297 29.92 -14.31 -18.52
C LYS A 297 29.25 -15.10 -17.41
N ALA A 298 29.09 -14.50 -16.23
CA ALA A 298 28.44 -15.10 -15.08
C ALA A 298 26.96 -15.41 -15.33
N LEU A 299 26.25 -14.59 -16.13
CA LEU A 299 24.87 -14.88 -16.54
C LEU A 299 24.77 -16.23 -17.25
N THR A 300 25.69 -16.47 -18.17
CA THR A 300 25.73 -17.73 -18.97
C THR A 300 26.14 -18.92 -18.10
N GLU A 301 27.14 -18.76 -17.24
CA GLU A 301 27.66 -19.81 -16.37
C GLU A 301 26.69 -20.26 -15.31
N GLU A 302 25.94 -19.31 -14.70
CA GLU A 302 24.96 -19.59 -13.63
C GLU A 302 23.55 -19.83 -14.19
N GLY A 303 23.33 -19.64 -15.50
CA GLY A 303 22.02 -19.82 -16.13
C GLY A 303 20.94 -18.85 -15.61
N VAL A 304 21.35 -17.62 -15.24
CA VAL A 304 20.45 -16.58 -14.74
C VAL A 304 20.23 -15.49 -15.77
N TYR A 305 19.12 -14.79 -15.67
CA TYR A 305 18.77 -13.73 -16.62
C TYR A 305 18.96 -12.35 -15.99
N ALA A 306 19.51 -11.42 -16.79
CA ALA A 306 19.58 -10.03 -16.41
C ALA A 306 18.32 -9.28 -16.85
N HIS A 307 17.90 -8.35 -16.03
CA HIS A 307 16.79 -7.43 -16.28
C HIS A 307 17.38 -6.06 -16.67
N PRO A 308 17.16 -5.57 -17.91
CA PRO A 308 17.64 -4.27 -18.32
C PRO A 308 16.75 -3.15 -17.78
N VAL A 309 17.37 -2.06 -17.33
CA VAL A 309 16.70 -0.80 -16.99
C VAL A 309 17.39 0.33 -17.74
N ASN A 310 16.70 0.91 -18.69
CA ASN A 310 17.20 2.00 -19.50
C ASN A 310 16.70 3.35 -18.94
N LYS A 311 17.58 4.34 -18.96
CA LYS A 311 17.28 5.72 -18.52
C LYS A 311 16.72 5.79 -17.10
N MET A 312 17.26 4.98 -16.18
CA MET A 312 16.91 5.07 -14.76
C MET A 312 17.29 6.45 -14.22
N LEU A 313 16.32 7.14 -13.63
CA LEU A 313 16.53 8.45 -13.01
C LEU A 313 17.04 8.32 -11.59
N GLU A 314 17.73 9.34 -11.08
CA GLU A 314 18.22 9.39 -9.70
C GLU A 314 17.07 9.34 -8.65
N SER A 315 15.89 9.79 -9.04
CA SER A 315 14.66 9.72 -8.21
C SER A 315 13.99 8.35 -8.21
N SER A 316 14.44 7.40 -9.05
CA SER A 316 13.82 6.08 -9.15
C SER A 316 13.93 5.31 -7.84
N SER A 317 12.82 4.69 -7.42
CA SER A 317 12.75 3.87 -6.21
C SER A 317 12.20 2.47 -6.47
N ARG A 318 12.04 2.11 -7.75
CA ARG A 318 11.52 0.80 -8.21
C ARG A 318 12.41 0.23 -9.30
N LEU A 319 12.54 -1.11 -9.29
CA LEU A 319 13.11 -1.91 -10.37
C LEU A 319 12.08 -2.98 -10.78
N GLY A 320 11.44 -2.79 -11.91
CA GLY A 320 10.33 -3.65 -12.32
C GLY A 320 9.21 -3.65 -11.26
N ALA A 321 8.94 -4.83 -10.69
CA ALA A 321 7.94 -5.02 -9.63
C ALA A 321 8.50 -4.80 -8.20
N ILE A 322 9.82 -4.57 -8.05
CA ILE A 322 10.47 -4.45 -6.75
C ILE A 322 10.46 -2.98 -6.31
N ASP A 323 9.80 -2.70 -5.20
CA ASP A 323 9.78 -1.38 -4.55
C ASP A 323 10.98 -1.20 -3.61
N ASN A 324 11.22 0.04 -3.17
CA ASN A 324 12.26 0.43 -2.21
C ASN A 324 13.70 0.16 -2.69
N THR A 325 13.95 0.24 -3.98
CA THR A 325 15.26 -0.04 -4.60
C THR A 325 16.20 1.16 -4.66
N LYS A 326 16.02 2.17 -3.80
CA LYS A 326 16.85 3.39 -3.75
C LYS A 326 18.33 3.11 -3.59
N GLU A 327 18.72 2.03 -2.91
CA GLU A 327 20.13 1.66 -2.75
C GLU A 327 20.77 1.25 -4.07
N VAL A 328 20.03 0.54 -4.92
CA VAL A 328 20.49 0.18 -6.27
C VAL A 328 20.63 1.45 -7.12
N THR A 329 19.65 2.36 -7.05
CA THR A 329 19.72 3.63 -7.76
C THR A 329 20.90 4.46 -7.32
N ARG A 330 21.13 4.61 -6.00
CA ARG A 330 22.28 5.33 -5.45
C ARG A 330 23.58 4.74 -5.96
N TRP A 331 23.73 3.42 -5.85
CA TRP A 331 24.90 2.73 -6.37
C TRP A 331 25.14 3.04 -7.84
N ALA A 332 24.10 2.96 -8.68
CA ALA A 332 24.23 3.20 -10.11
C ALA A 332 24.68 4.62 -10.47
N PHE A 333 24.34 5.63 -9.65
CA PHE A 333 24.78 7.01 -9.85
C PHE A 333 26.18 7.30 -9.30
N GLU A 334 26.66 6.50 -8.35
CA GLU A 334 28.02 6.56 -7.80
C GLU A 334 29.01 5.70 -8.59
N ALA A 335 28.54 4.65 -9.25
CA ALA A 335 29.35 3.69 -9.99
C ALA A 335 29.95 4.31 -11.27
N LYS A 336 31.08 3.73 -11.70
CA LYS A 336 31.67 4.01 -13.01
C LYS A 336 31.14 3.03 -14.07
N GLU A 337 31.14 3.48 -15.32
CA GLU A 337 30.76 2.66 -16.46
C GLU A 337 31.49 1.31 -16.44
N GLY A 338 30.73 0.25 -16.67
CA GLY A 338 31.25 -1.13 -16.64
C GLY A 338 31.41 -1.72 -15.22
N GLN A 339 31.14 -0.99 -14.16
CA GLN A 339 31.25 -1.50 -12.79
C GLN A 339 30.09 -2.40 -12.42
N VAL A 340 30.36 -3.43 -11.62
CA VAL A 340 29.38 -4.36 -11.03
C VAL A 340 29.28 -4.10 -9.53
N SER A 341 28.06 -4.15 -8.98
CA SER A 341 27.81 -3.95 -7.55
C SER A 341 28.19 -5.17 -6.72
N ASN A 342 28.37 -4.96 -5.44
CA ASN A 342 28.20 -6.02 -4.46
C ASN A 342 26.74 -6.44 -4.38
N ILE A 343 26.42 -7.45 -3.55
CA ILE A 343 25.04 -7.83 -3.26
C ILE A 343 24.35 -6.66 -2.53
N ILE A 344 23.24 -6.21 -3.09
CA ILE A 344 22.36 -5.20 -2.47
C ILE A 344 21.12 -5.92 -2.00
N THR A 345 20.83 -5.87 -0.71
CA THR A 345 19.65 -6.50 -0.11
C THR A 345 18.50 -5.50 -0.10
N VAL A 346 17.36 -5.90 -0.67
CA VAL A 346 16.15 -5.07 -0.73
C VAL A 346 15.00 -5.81 -0.06
N ASN A 347 14.26 -5.12 0.82
CA ASN A 347 13.08 -5.61 1.55
C ASN A 347 13.32 -6.94 2.30
N ASN A 348 14.55 -7.31 2.60
CA ASN A 348 14.99 -8.60 3.17
C ASN A 348 14.63 -9.86 2.33
N ASN A 349 14.02 -9.68 1.17
CA ASN A 349 13.54 -10.76 0.31
C ASN A 349 14.26 -10.82 -1.05
N TYR A 350 15.06 -9.82 -1.38
CA TYR A 350 15.71 -9.74 -2.70
C TYR A 350 17.21 -9.47 -2.52
N PHE A 351 18.03 -10.31 -3.15
CA PHE A 351 19.46 -10.06 -3.32
C PHE A 351 19.70 -9.64 -4.76
N ILE A 352 20.14 -8.40 -4.96
CA ILE A 352 20.32 -7.78 -6.28
C ILE A 352 21.81 -7.55 -6.53
N ILE A 353 22.27 -7.93 -7.70
CA ILE A 353 23.58 -7.56 -8.24
C ILE A 353 23.34 -6.79 -9.54
N ALA A 354 23.80 -5.54 -9.58
CA ALA A 354 23.62 -4.65 -10.71
C ALA A 354 24.95 -4.37 -11.43
N ALA A 355 24.88 -4.18 -12.72
CA ALA A 355 26.00 -3.77 -13.57
C ALA A 355 25.62 -2.51 -14.34
N LEU A 356 26.49 -1.50 -14.30
CA LEU A 356 26.31 -0.24 -15.04
C LEU A 356 26.82 -0.43 -16.47
N LYS A 357 25.98 -0.14 -17.43
CA LYS A 357 26.31 -0.14 -18.87
C LYS A 357 27.12 1.07 -19.28
#